data_ce1c281c17cd778957fe747326bf6285
#
_entry.id   ce1c281c17cd778957fe747326bf6285
#
_cell.length_a   1.000
_cell.length_b   1.000
_cell.length_c   1.000
_cell.angle_alpha   90.00
_cell.angle_beta   90.00
_cell.angle_gamma   90.00
#
_symmetry.space_group_name_H-M   'P 1'
#
loop_
_entity.id
_entity.type
_entity.pdbx_description
1 polymer ?
#
loop_
_entity_poly.entity_id
_entity_poly.type
_entity_poly.pdbx_seq_one_letter_code
_entity_poly.pdbx_strand_id
1 'polypeptide(L)'
;MRITSCGITDVGLKRGHNEDNYLINEELNLFVVADGMGGHAGGEYASAIAVNTVEEIVTSLDPELMPFALDDAGPEADEDEAPTEPGHVDEEVTEELPDAVELTRQKLVHAIRLAGRRIFEKAREQPEYHGMGTTAVVVLVERGHAYVAHVGDSRVYLVRDGAIEQLTEDHSLVAEKIRHGLITPEEARSHRMRNVITRSLGYQEDVEVDISVRRVRPGDRFLLCSDGLSGHVADDEMADLVSRLSPQEAARALVELACERGGEDNITTVVARVEEL
;
A
#
# COMPACT_ATOMS: atom_id res chain seq x y z
N MET A 1 -3.61 -9.63 -20.38
CA MET A 1 -3.76 -10.01 -18.97
C MET A 1 -5.17 -9.65 -18.51
N ARG A 2 -5.83 -10.51 -17.75
CA ARG A 2 -7.17 -10.25 -17.21
C ARG A 2 -7.15 -10.41 -15.70
N ILE A 3 -7.55 -9.35 -14.99
CA ILE A 3 -7.69 -9.34 -13.53
C ILE A 3 -9.14 -8.99 -13.20
N THR A 4 -9.75 -9.75 -12.29
CA THR A 4 -11.06 -9.40 -11.70
C THR A 4 -10.83 -8.83 -10.31
N SER A 5 -11.53 -7.77 -9.97
CA SER A 5 -11.30 -7.07 -8.72
C SER A 5 -12.57 -6.54 -8.07
N CYS A 6 -12.51 -6.28 -6.78
CA CYS A 6 -13.53 -5.58 -6.03
C CYS A 6 -12.93 -4.86 -4.84
N GLY A 7 -13.34 -3.61 -4.61
CA GLY A 7 -12.99 -2.83 -3.45
C GLY A 7 -14.23 -2.47 -2.64
N ILE A 8 -14.12 -2.50 -1.32
CA ILE A 8 -15.15 -2.06 -0.38
C ILE A 8 -14.48 -1.22 0.71
N THR A 9 -15.11 -0.13 1.05
CA THR A 9 -14.75 0.68 2.22
C THR A 9 -15.98 0.88 3.11
N ASP A 10 -15.78 0.83 4.41
CA ASP A 10 -16.81 1.01 5.44
C ASP A 10 -16.30 1.93 6.55
N VAL A 11 -17.17 2.78 7.09
CA VAL A 11 -16.81 3.71 8.16
C VAL A 11 -16.49 2.99 9.48
N GLY A 12 -16.87 1.72 9.60
CA GLY A 12 -16.83 0.96 10.84
C GLY A 12 -17.95 1.36 11.80
N LEU A 13 -17.86 0.86 13.04
CA LEU A 13 -18.92 1.05 14.04
C LEU A 13 -18.62 2.15 15.06
N LYS A 14 -17.39 2.67 15.09
CA LYS A 14 -16.93 3.63 16.11
C LYS A 14 -16.56 5.00 15.54
N ARG A 15 -16.23 5.07 14.27
CA ARG A 15 -15.86 6.33 13.59
C ARG A 15 -17.11 7.04 13.07
N GLY A 16 -17.06 8.36 13.01
CA GLY A 16 -18.14 9.18 12.45
C GLY A 16 -17.94 9.54 10.96
N HIS A 17 -16.71 9.41 10.49
CA HIS A 17 -16.30 9.72 9.10
C HIS A 17 -15.37 8.61 8.61
N ASN A 18 -15.36 8.42 7.30
CA ASN A 18 -14.43 7.52 6.64
C ASN A 18 -13.28 8.35 6.06
N GLU A 19 -12.08 8.16 6.60
CA GLU A 19 -10.86 8.83 6.15
C GLU A 19 -10.05 7.95 5.18
N ASP A 20 -10.45 6.70 4.97
CA ASP A 20 -9.87 5.80 3.98
C ASP A 20 -10.30 6.17 2.55
N ASN A 21 -9.41 5.92 1.61
CA ASN A 21 -9.70 5.95 0.18
C ASN A 21 -9.07 4.75 -0.53
N TYR A 22 -9.66 4.34 -1.66
CA TYR A 22 -9.08 3.31 -2.52
C TYR A 22 -9.32 3.62 -4.00
N LEU A 23 -8.51 3.00 -4.86
CA LEU A 23 -8.64 3.03 -6.31
C LEU A 23 -8.55 1.62 -6.88
N ILE A 24 -9.38 1.35 -7.87
CA ILE A 24 -9.26 0.25 -8.79
C ILE A 24 -9.29 0.83 -10.21
N ASN A 25 -8.17 0.78 -10.90
CA ASN A 25 -8.09 1.10 -12.31
C ASN A 25 -7.82 -0.20 -13.08
N GLU A 26 -8.89 -0.78 -13.63
CA GLU A 26 -8.85 -2.07 -14.32
C GLU A 26 -8.07 -2.02 -15.64
N GLU A 27 -8.01 -0.87 -16.32
CA GLU A 27 -7.30 -0.71 -17.58
C GLU A 27 -5.78 -0.82 -17.39
N LEU A 28 -5.29 -0.32 -16.25
CA LEU A 28 -3.87 -0.34 -15.88
C LEU A 28 -3.52 -1.51 -14.95
N ASN A 29 -4.50 -2.24 -14.44
CA ASN A 29 -4.34 -3.20 -13.33
C ASN A 29 -3.65 -2.56 -12.12
N LEU A 30 -4.07 -1.34 -11.78
CA LEU A 30 -3.59 -0.54 -10.66
C LEU A 30 -4.60 -0.57 -9.53
N PHE A 31 -4.11 -0.90 -8.33
CA PHE A 31 -4.88 -0.99 -7.10
C PHE A 31 -4.19 -0.17 -6.03
N VAL A 32 -4.94 0.67 -5.31
CA VAL A 32 -4.42 1.53 -4.26
C VAL A 32 -5.36 1.50 -3.06
N VAL A 33 -4.80 1.46 -1.86
CA VAL A 33 -5.51 1.74 -0.60
C VAL A 33 -4.69 2.79 0.16
N ALA A 34 -5.37 3.77 0.74
CA ALA A 34 -4.80 4.84 1.53
C ALA A 34 -5.66 5.07 2.78
N ASP A 35 -5.06 4.96 3.96
CA ASP A 35 -5.67 5.18 5.26
C ASP A 35 -5.31 6.57 5.74
N GLY A 36 -6.31 7.44 5.78
CA GLY A 36 -6.16 8.85 6.09
C GLY A 36 -6.16 9.12 7.59
N MET A 37 -5.27 9.99 8.04
CA MET A 37 -5.15 10.42 9.43
C MET A 37 -5.07 11.94 9.53
N GLY A 38 -5.57 12.49 10.65
CA GLY A 38 -5.53 13.94 10.90
C GLY A 38 -6.85 14.47 11.45
N GLY A 39 -7.84 13.60 11.58
CA GLY A 39 -9.17 13.88 12.12
C GLY A 39 -10.05 14.72 11.20
N HIS A 40 -11.32 14.36 11.11
CA HIS A 40 -12.34 15.05 10.29
C HIS A 40 -11.97 15.10 8.79
N ALA A 41 -11.99 16.31 8.19
CA ALA A 41 -11.75 16.48 6.76
C ALA A 41 -10.27 16.30 6.33
N GLY A 42 -9.32 16.29 7.27
CA GLY A 42 -7.90 16.25 6.95
C GLY A 42 -7.45 14.90 6.42
N GLY A 43 -7.80 13.81 7.11
CA GLY A 43 -7.44 12.45 6.70
C GLY A 43 -8.07 12.04 5.38
N GLU A 44 -9.39 12.27 5.22
CA GLU A 44 -10.12 12.01 3.98
C GLU A 44 -9.48 12.75 2.78
N TYR A 45 -9.07 14.02 3.00
CA TYR A 45 -8.45 14.79 1.96
C TYR A 45 -7.04 14.30 1.62
N ALA A 46 -6.25 13.89 2.62
CA ALA A 46 -4.91 13.36 2.43
C ALA A 46 -4.94 12.02 1.65
N SER A 47 -5.80 11.09 2.05
CA SER A 47 -5.95 9.80 1.36
C SER A 47 -6.46 9.98 -0.08
N ALA A 48 -7.37 10.93 -0.32
CA ALA A 48 -7.84 11.26 -1.67
C ALA A 48 -6.71 11.85 -2.54
N ILE A 49 -5.86 12.75 -2.00
CA ILE A 49 -4.68 13.26 -2.73
C ILE A 49 -3.75 12.11 -3.09
N ALA A 50 -3.47 11.19 -2.16
CA ALA A 50 -2.57 10.07 -2.39
C ALA A 50 -3.06 9.19 -3.55
N VAL A 51 -4.31 8.75 -3.49
CA VAL A 51 -4.93 7.88 -4.51
C VAL A 51 -4.92 8.56 -5.88
N ASN A 52 -5.40 9.81 -5.96
CA ASN A 52 -5.48 10.54 -7.23
C ASN A 52 -4.11 10.85 -7.83
N THR A 53 -3.11 11.18 -7.00
CA THR A 53 -1.75 11.46 -7.48
C THR A 53 -1.10 10.19 -8.03
N VAL A 54 -1.27 9.04 -7.37
CA VAL A 54 -0.74 7.78 -7.87
C VAL A 54 -1.37 7.44 -9.22
N GLU A 55 -2.68 7.58 -9.38
CA GLU A 55 -3.36 7.34 -10.66
C GLU A 55 -2.87 8.29 -11.74
N GLU A 56 -2.79 9.60 -11.45
CA GLU A 56 -2.31 10.63 -12.37
C GLU A 56 -0.93 10.27 -12.93
N ILE A 57 0.04 9.94 -12.06
CA ILE A 57 1.41 9.64 -12.46
C ILE A 57 1.49 8.31 -13.23
N VAL A 58 0.76 7.28 -12.79
CA VAL A 58 0.80 5.98 -13.46
C VAL A 58 0.14 6.05 -14.84
N THR A 59 -0.89 6.86 -15.04
CA THR A 59 -1.54 7.09 -16.34
C THR A 59 -0.76 8.03 -17.25
N SER A 60 0.07 8.93 -16.67
CA SER A 60 0.75 9.97 -17.43
C SER A 60 1.82 9.39 -18.37
N LEU A 61 1.87 9.97 -19.58
CA LEU A 61 2.97 9.84 -20.53
C LEU A 61 3.82 11.13 -20.58
N ASP A 62 3.53 12.11 -19.71
CA ASP A 62 4.19 13.41 -19.70
C ASP A 62 5.60 13.29 -19.08
N PRO A 63 6.67 13.59 -19.84
CA PRO A 63 8.04 13.55 -19.33
C PRO A 63 8.29 14.53 -18.17
N GLU A 64 7.55 15.64 -18.07
CA GLU A 64 7.69 16.60 -16.97
C GLU A 64 7.22 16.02 -15.64
N LEU A 65 6.27 15.08 -15.69
CA LEU A 65 5.79 14.34 -14.52
C LEU A 65 6.64 13.10 -14.21
N MET A 66 7.64 12.80 -15.07
CA MET A 66 8.54 11.66 -14.92
C MET A 66 10.01 12.11 -15.12
N PRO A 67 10.54 12.97 -14.25
CA PRO A 67 11.88 13.55 -14.43
C PRO A 67 13.01 12.50 -14.45
N PHE A 68 12.78 11.33 -13.84
CA PHE A 68 13.72 10.21 -13.83
C PHE A 68 13.90 9.54 -15.21
N ALA A 69 12.97 9.72 -16.14
CA ALA A 69 13.09 9.17 -17.50
C ALA A 69 14.09 9.97 -18.37
N LEU A 70 14.56 11.12 -17.89
CA LEU A 70 15.43 12.03 -18.62
C LEU A 70 16.85 12.12 -18.05
N ASP A 71 17.08 11.70 -16.80
CA ASP A 71 18.38 11.77 -16.13
C ASP A 71 19.00 10.38 -15.97
N ASP A 72 19.90 10.03 -16.90
CA ASP A 72 20.80 8.88 -16.79
C ASP A 72 22.01 9.18 -15.84
N ALA A 73 21.91 10.26 -15.06
CA ALA A 73 22.92 10.69 -14.08
C ALA A 73 22.33 10.53 -12.66
N GLY A 74 22.46 9.33 -12.10
CA GLY A 74 22.28 9.13 -10.66
C GLY A 74 23.23 10.04 -9.86
N PRO A 75 22.85 10.49 -8.65
CA PRO A 75 23.77 11.19 -7.77
C PRO A 75 24.99 10.31 -7.52
N GLU A 76 26.18 10.91 -7.61
CA GLU A 76 27.41 10.24 -7.18
C GLU A 76 27.20 9.77 -5.73
N ALA A 77 27.17 8.44 -5.55
CA ALA A 77 27.03 7.85 -4.23
C ALA A 77 28.28 8.25 -3.42
N ASP A 78 28.08 8.91 -2.30
CA ASP A 78 29.12 9.06 -1.28
C ASP A 78 29.56 7.66 -0.86
N GLU A 79 30.83 7.33 -1.06
CA GLU A 79 31.44 6.00 -0.87
C GLU A 79 31.45 5.51 0.58
N ASP A 80 30.82 6.20 1.54
CA ASP A 80 30.91 5.92 2.98
C ASP A 80 29.62 5.36 3.62
N GLU A 81 28.53 5.18 2.89
CA GLU A 81 27.35 4.47 3.43
C GLU A 81 27.31 3.02 2.93
N ALA A 82 27.38 2.08 3.87
CA ALA A 82 27.18 0.67 3.59
C ALA A 82 25.83 0.45 2.88
N PRO A 83 25.78 -0.33 1.77
CA PRO A 83 24.58 -0.52 1.01
C PRO A 83 23.50 -1.16 1.91
N THR A 84 22.38 -0.46 2.06
CA THR A 84 21.14 -1.10 2.51
C THR A 84 20.82 -2.21 1.53
N GLU A 85 20.63 -3.42 2.03
CA GLU A 85 20.39 -4.58 1.19
C GLU A 85 19.25 -4.28 0.21
N PRO A 86 19.42 -4.57 -1.10
CA PRO A 86 18.37 -4.36 -2.09
C PRO A 86 17.17 -5.22 -1.71
N GLY A 87 16.00 -4.62 -1.68
CA GLY A 87 14.75 -5.32 -1.41
C GLY A 87 14.67 -6.61 -2.23
N HIS A 88 14.18 -7.66 -1.59
CA HIS A 88 14.16 -9.04 -2.06
C HIS A 88 13.62 -9.12 -3.49
N VAL A 89 14.49 -9.38 -4.46
CA VAL A 89 14.13 -9.67 -5.85
C VAL A 89 14.26 -11.18 -6.01
N ASP A 90 13.15 -11.85 -6.31
CA ASP A 90 13.22 -13.30 -6.62
C ASP A 90 14.18 -13.51 -7.79
N GLU A 91 15.15 -14.43 -7.66
CA GLU A 91 16.22 -14.72 -8.63
C GLU A 91 15.72 -15.08 -10.05
N GLU A 92 14.41 -15.36 -10.22
CA GLU A 92 13.79 -15.66 -11.52
C GLU A 92 13.40 -14.42 -12.37
N VAL A 93 13.60 -13.20 -11.88
CA VAL A 93 13.22 -11.93 -12.59
C VAL A 93 14.19 -11.55 -13.73
N THR A 94 15.27 -12.32 -13.95
CA THR A 94 16.40 -11.91 -14.77
C THR A 94 16.24 -12.09 -16.30
N GLU A 95 15.08 -12.51 -16.82
CA GLU A 95 14.90 -12.71 -18.27
C GLU A 95 14.23 -11.55 -19.04
N GLU A 96 13.66 -10.55 -18.37
CA GLU A 96 13.06 -9.39 -19.04
C GLU A 96 13.87 -8.12 -18.76
N LEU A 97 14.09 -7.32 -19.84
CA LEU A 97 14.82 -6.05 -19.88
C LEU A 97 14.93 -5.36 -18.52
N PRO A 98 16.09 -5.37 -17.85
CA PRO A 98 16.29 -4.78 -16.53
C PRO A 98 15.79 -3.33 -16.42
N ASP A 99 15.94 -2.58 -17.54
CA ASP A 99 15.55 -1.17 -17.66
C ASP A 99 14.03 -0.95 -17.50
N ALA A 100 13.18 -1.87 -18.01
CA ALA A 100 11.72 -1.70 -17.95
C ALA A 100 11.17 -1.95 -16.55
N VAL A 101 11.73 -2.91 -15.82
CA VAL A 101 11.35 -3.20 -14.42
C VAL A 101 11.75 -2.02 -13.53
N GLU A 102 12.97 -1.52 -13.72
CA GLU A 102 13.46 -0.39 -12.94
C GLU A 102 12.68 0.89 -13.23
N LEU A 103 12.33 1.15 -14.48
CA LEU A 103 11.51 2.30 -14.85
C LEU A 103 10.13 2.28 -14.16
N THR A 104 9.46 1.12 -14.14
CA THR A 104 8.17 0.97 -13.45
C THR A 104 8.32 1.16 -11.93
N ARG A 105 9.41 0.65 -11.32
CA ARG A 105 9.73 0.89 -9.90
C ARG A 105 9.89 2.38 -9.61
N GLN A 106 10.72 3.07 -10.37
CA GLN A 106 10.97 4.51 -10.22
C GLN A 106 9.68 5.32 -10.38
N LYS A 107 8.84 4.94 -11.34
CA LYS A 107 7.54 5.57 -11.57
C LYS A 107 6.63 5.49 -10.34
N LEU A 108 6.52 4.31 -9.71
CA LEU A 108 5.70 4.14 -8.51
C LEU A 108 6.28 4.87 -7.29
N VAL A 109 7.60 4.80 -7.08
CA VAL A 109 8.27 5.55 -6.01
C VAL A 109 8.05 7.04 -6.18
N HIS A 110 8.20 7.56 -7.40
CA HIS A 110 7.95 8.97 -7.71
C HIS A 110 6.49 9.36 -7.46
N ALA A 111 5.52 8.55 -7.87
CA ALA A 111 4.11 8.80 -7.65
C ALA A 111 3.77 8.96 -6.16
N ILE A 112 4.26 8.05 -5.32
CA ILE A 112 4.01 8.06 -3.88
C ILE A 112 4.74 9.26 -3.21
N ARG A 113 5.99 9.56 -3.59
CA ARG A 113 6.71 10.72 -3.08
C ARG A 113 6.02 12.04 -3.46
N LEU A 114 5.58 12.16 -4.71
CA LEU A 114 4.84 13.34 -5.15
C LEU A 114 3.52 13.51 -4.38
N ALA A 115 2.81 12.41 -4.13
CA ALA A 115 1.61 12.43 -3.29
C ALA A 115 1.94 12.96 -1.89
N GLY A 116 2.99 12.45 -1.26
CA GLY A 116 3.46 12.91 0.06
C GLY A 116 3.78 14.39 0.09
N ARG A 117 4.49 14.88 -0.94
CA ARG A 117 4.82 16.29 -1.08
C ARG A 117 3.58 17.17 -1.26
N ARG A 118 2.63 16.78 -2.11
CA ARG A 118 1.36 17.52 -2.31
C ARG A 118 0.55 17.61 -1.01
N ILE A 119 0.51 16.54 -0.21
CA ILE A 119 -0.17 16.52 1.09
C ILE A 119 0.54 17.45 2.07
N PHE A 120 1.87 17.37 2.16
CA PHE A 120 2.69 18.21 3.03
C PHE A 120 2.54 19.69 2.71
N GLU A 121 2.63 20.08 1.44
CA GLU A 121 2.45 21.46 0.98
C GLU A 121 1.05 21.97 1.35
N LYS A 122 0.02 21.16 1.08
CA LYS A 122 -1.37 21.51 1.38
C LYS A 122 -1.61 21.71 2.88
N ALA A 123 -1.04 20.82 3.71
CA ALA A 123 -1.12 20.94 5.17
C ALA A 123 -0.43 22.21 5.71
N ARG A 124 0.60 22.70 5.02
CA ARG A 124 1.29 23.96 5.37
C ARG A 124 0.55 25.21 4.92
N GLU A 125 -0.12 25.15 3.77
CA GLU A 125 -0.84 26.29 3.20
C GLU A 125 -2.17 26.56 3.89
N GLN A 126 -2.83 25.52 4.39
CA GLN A 126 -4.20 25.61 4.92
C GLN A 126 -4.25 25.08 6.37
N PRO A 127 -4.45 25.98 7.35
CA PRO A 127 -4.45 25.63 8.78
C PRO A 127 -5.45 24.53 9.17
N GLU A 128 -6.58 24.44 8.47
CA GLU A 128 -7.60 23.40 8.69
C GLU A 128 -7.11 21.98 8.38
N TYR A 129 -6.05 21.84 7.57
CA TYR A 129 -5.42 20.55 7.21
C TYR A 129 -4.10 20.31 7.94
N HIS A 130 -3.77 21.16 8.92
CA HIS A 130 -2.51 21.00 9.66
C HIS A 130 -2.43 19.66 10.36
N GLY A 131 -1.37 18.90 10.06
CA GLY A 131 -1.13 17.56 10.62
C GLY A 131 -1.88 16.43 9.91
N MET A 132 -2.53 16.69 8.77
CA MET A 132 -3.08 15.61 7.95
C MET A 132 -1.97 14.76 7.36
N GLY A 133 -2.25 13.48 7.19
CA GLY A 133 -1.38 12.52 6.54
C GLY A 133 -2.17 11.31 6.09
N THR A 134 -1.49 10.37 5.46
CA THR A 134 -2.09 9.10 5.05
C THR A 134 -1.04 8.02 4.86
N THR A 135 -1.44 6.77 4.96
CA THR A 135 -0.68 5.65 4.41
C THR A 135 -0.87 5.58 2.90
N ALA A 136 -0.12 4.75 2.23
CA ALA A 136 -0.42 4.30 0.88
C ALA A 136 0.14 2.91 0.64
N VAL A 137 -0.67 2.02 0.10
CA VAL A 137 -0.23 0.75 -0.48
C VAL A 137 -0.71 0.69 -1.93
N VAL A 138 0.18 0.30 -2.81
CA VAL A 138 -0.04 0.28 -4.27
C VAL A 138 0.37 -1.07 -4.82
N VAL A 139 -0.49 -1.66 -5.64
CA VAL A 139 -0.16 -2.81 -6.48
C VAL A 139 -0.42 -2.43 -7.93
N LEU A 140 0.63 -2.50 -8.75
CA LEU A 140 0.54 -2.38 -10.21
C LEU A 140 0.95 -3.72 -10.82
N VAL A 141 0.10 -4.29 -11.66
CA VAL A 141 0.42 -5.54 -12.35
C VAL A 141 0.67 -5.27 -13.83
N GLU A 142 1.92 -5.39 -14.24
CA GLU A 142 2.38 -5.11 -15.59
C GLU A 142 3.38 -6.16 -16.05
N ARG A 143 3.26 -6.63 -17.31
CA ARG A 143 4.23 -7.56 -17.95
C ARG A 143 4.54 -8.80 -17.12
N GLY A 144 3.53 -9.39 -16.47
CA GLY A 144 3.71 -10.59 -15.66
C GLY A 144 4.32 -10.37 -14.28
N HIS A 145 4.52 -9.12 -13.87
CA HIS A 145 5.03 -8.73 -12.56
C HIS A 145 4.02 -7.88 -11.77
N ALA A 146 3.95 -8.11 -10.47
CA ALA A 146 3.29 -7.24 -9.52
C ALA A 146 4.34 -6.37 -8.82
N TYR A 147 4.21 -5.08 -8.98
CA TYR A 147 5.00 -4.07 -8.27
C TYR A 147 4.20 -3.65 -7.05
N VAL A 148 4.77 -3.86 -5.86
CA VAL A 148 4.13 -3.55 -4.59
C VAL A 148 4.93 -2.45 -3.92
N ALA A 149 4.34 -1.26 -3.81
CA ALA A 149 4.96 -0.11 -3.17
C ALA A 149 4.12 0.36 -1.98
N HIS A 150 4.78 0.79 -0.88
CA HIS A 150 4.05 1.22 0.29
C HIS A 150 4.76 2.24 1.18
N VAL A 151 3.95 2.97 1.95
CA VAL A 151 4.33 3.81 3.10
C VAL A 151 3.22 3.68 4.13
N GLY A 152 3.57 3.34 5.37
CA GLY A 152 2.62 3.19 6.48
C GLY A 152 2.43 1.74 6.90
N ASP A 153 1.31 1.45 7.54
CA ASP A 153 0.94 0.16 8.11
C ASP A 153 -0.32 -0.48 7.47
N SER A 154 -0.85 0.14 6.41
CA SER A 154 -1.74 -0.56 5.48
C SER A 154 -0.96 -1.66 4.77
N ARG A 155 -1.63 -2.77 4.44
CA ARG A 155 -0.95 -4.00 4.03
C ARG A 155 -1.35 -4.48 2.65
N VAL A 156 -0.42 -5.16 2.00
CA VAL A 156 -0.65 -5.97 0.80
C VAL A 156 -0.28 -7.42 1.11
N TYR A 157 -1.18 -8.31 0.77
CA TYR A 157 -0.97 -9.76 0.86
C TYR A 157 -1.08 -10.41 -0.51
N LEU A 158 -0.27 -11.44 -0.74
CA LEU A 158 -0.42 -12.39 -1.83
C LEU A 158 -1.03 -13.68 -1.29
N VAL A 159 -2.14 -14.09 -1.85
CA VAL A 159 -2.74 -15.41 -1.61
C VAL A 159 -2.53 -16.26 -2.84
N ARG A 160 -1.72 -17.31 -2.68
CA ARG A 160 -1.32 -18.28 -3.73
C ARG A 160 -1.41 -19.69 -3.20
N ASP A 161 -2.09 -20.57 -3.91
CA ASP A 161 -2.26 -21.98 -3.54
C ASP A 161 -2.81 -22.21 -2.12
N GLY A 162 -3.64 -21.28 -1.62
CA GLY A 162 -4.21 -21.31 -0.28
C GLY A 162 -3.30 -20.78 0.83
N ALA A 163 -2.05 -20.46 0.53
CA ALA A 163 -1.14 -19.79 1.45
C ALA A 163 -1.26 -18.26 1.32
N ILE A 164 -1.06 -17.54 2.42
CA ILE A 164 -1.00 -16.08 2.45
C ILE A 164 0.39 -15.61 2.84
N GLU A 165 0.89 -14.60 2.13
CA GLU A 165 2.16 -13.92 2.38
C GLU A 165 1.92 -12.43 2.46
N GLN A 166 2.31 -11.77 3.56
CA GLN A 166 2.34 -10.31 3.62
C GLN A 166 3.53 -9.80 2.81
N LEU A 167 3.26 -8.97 1.79
CA LEU A 167 4.28 -8.41 0.90
C LEU A 167 4.84 -7.05 1.36
N THR A 168 4.18 -6.41 2.31
CA THR A 168 4.57 -5.12 2.90
C THR A 168 5.10 -5.32 4.30
N GLU A 169 5.98 -4.44 4.75
CA GLU A 169 6.43 -4.37 6.14
C GLU A 169 5.86 -3.13 6.81
N ASP A 170 5.14 -3.30 7.93
CA ASP A 170 4.46 -2.19 8.59
C ASP A 170 5.47 -1.14 9.09
N HIS A 171 5.27 0.12 8.72
CA HIS A 171 6.00 1.25 9.29
C HIS A 171 5.32 1.70 10.58
N SER A 172 5.41 0.85 11.60
CA SER A 172 4.83 1.10 12.92
C SER A 172 5.84 0.83 14.04
N LEU A 173 5.65 1.50 15.17
CA LEU A 173 6.53 1.33 16.33
C LEU A 173 6.57 -0.10 16.84
N VAL A 174 5.46 -0.83 16.76
CA VAL A 174 5.42 -2.24 17.20
C VAL A 174 6.14 -3.16 16.21
N ALA A 175 6.05 -2.90 14.91
CA ALA A 175 6.81 -3.64 13.91
C ALA A 175 8.32 -3.45 14.08
N GLU A 176 8.78 -2.22 14.33
CA GLU A 176 10.19 -1.94 14.64
C GLU A 176 10.65 -2.68 15.91
N LYS A 177 9.83 -2.70 16.97
CA LYS A 177 10.15 -3.44 18.19
C LYS A 177 10.25 -4.95 17.96
N ILE A 178 9.37 -5.53 17.13
CA ILE A 178 9.43 -6.95 16.76
C ILE A 178 10.76 -7.23 16.02
N ARG A 179 11.11 -6.43 15.02
CA ARG A 179 12.39 -6.56 14.27
C ARG A 179 13.60 -6.54 15.17
N HIS A 180 13.58 -5.67 16.18
CA HIS A 180 14.68 -5.59 17.15
C HIS A 180 14.60 -6.65 18.26
N GLY A 181 13.65 -7.58 18.22
CA GLY A 181 13.46 -8.63 19.22
C GLY A 181 13.08 -8.12 20.60
N LEU A 182 12.50 -6.90 20.67
CA LEU A 182 12.09 -6.27 21.94
C LEU A 182 10.73 -6.75 22.44
N ILE A 183 9.87 -7.15 21.52
CA ILE A 183 8.55 -7.74 21.82
C ILE A 183 8.25 -8.87 20.81
N THR A 184 7.37 -9.79 21.21
CA THR A 184 6.86 -10.82 20.30
C THR A 184 5.67 -10.29 19.46
N PRO A 185 5.30 -10.96 18.34
CA PRO A 185 4.09 -10.63 17.59
C PRO A 185 2.81 -10.67 18.44
N GLU A 186 2.72 -11.59 19.40
CA GLU A 186 1.58 -11.71 20.31
C GLU A 186 1.49 -10.51 21.25
N GLU A 187 2.62 -10.05 21.80
CA GLU A 187 2.68 -8.86 22.65
C GLU A 187 2.32 -7.59 21.90
N ALA A 188 2.69 -7.51 20.61
CA ALA A 188 2.41 -6.37 19.74
C ALA A 188 0.90 -6.13 19.56
N ARG A 189 0.10 -7.21 19.43
CA ARG A 189 -1.37 -7.13 19.25
C ARG A 189 -2.07 -6.37 20.38
N SER A 190 -1.58 -6.48 21.60
CA SER A 190 -2.13 -5.82 22.80
C SER A 190 -1.31 -4.62 23.26
N HIS A 191 -0.30 -4.22 22.51
CA HIS A 191 0.58 -3.14 22.90
C HIS A 191 -0.12 -1.78 22.86
N ARG A 192 0.08 -0.94 23.90
CA ARG A 192 -0.55 0.37 24.02
C ARG A 192 -0.29 1.32 22.83
N MET A 193 0.86 1.16 22.16
CA MET A 193 1.26 1.97 21.01
C MET A 193 1.17 1.19 19.69
N ARG A 194 0.24 0.24 19.56
CA ARG A 194 0.09 -0.56 18.36
C ARG A 194 -0.29 0.26 17.12
N ASN A 195 -1.00 1.37 17.31
CA ASN A 195 -1.46 2.27 16.25
C ASN A 195 -0.51 3.45 16.02
N VAL A 196 0.76 3.38 16.50
CA VAL A 196 1.74 4.45 16.28
C VAL A 196 2.52 4.15 15.01
N ILE A 197 2.21 4.91 13.97
CA ILE A 197 2.87 4.85 12.66
C ILE A 197 4.19 5.64 12.74
N THR A 198 5.26 5.08 12.17
CA THR A 198 6.60 5.70 12.14
C THR A 198 6.92 6.38 10.82
N ARG A 199 6.14 6.06 9.75
CA ARG A 199 6.30 6.63 8.42
C ARG A 199 4.94 6.81 7.74
N SER A 200 4.64 8.04 7.25
CA SER A 200 3.39 8.38 6.56
C SER A 200 3.60 9.49 5.53
N LEU A 201 2.71 9.57 4.55
CA LEU A 201 2.67 10.66 3.57
C LEU A 201 2.13 11.93 4.24
N GLY A 202 2.76 13.08 3.95
CA GLY A 202 2.32 14.39 4.42
C GLY A 202 2.92 14.84 5.76
N TYR A 203 3.59 13.95 6.50
CA TYR A 203 4.27 14.33 7.74
C TYR A 203 5.60 15.07 7.48
N GLN A 204 6.32 14.67 6.44
CA GLN A 204 7.57 15.27 5.97
C GLN A 204 7.46 15.58 4.47
N GLU A 205 8.31 16.48 3.98
CA GLU A 205 8.33 16.87 2.57
C GLU A 205 8.75 15.72 1.66
N ASP A 206 9.70 14.91 2.10
CA ASP A 206 10.13 13.70 1.41
C ASP A 206 9.95 12.47 2.31
N VAL A 207 9.67 11.33 1.68
CA VAL A 207 9.41 10.06 2.35
C VAL A 207 10.11 8.93 1.63
N GLU A 208 10.70 8.03 2.38
CA GLU A 208 11.20 6.77 1.86
C GLU A 208 10.03 5.83 1.53
N VAL A 209 10.05 5.28 0.33
CA VAL A 209 9.02 4.36 -0.18
C VAL A 209 9.62 2.99 -0.33
N ASP A 210 9.03 2.01 0.34
CA ASP A 210 9.43 0.62 0.16
C ASP A 210 8.75 0.05 -1.07
N ILE A 211 9.51 -0.71 -1.88
CA ILE A 211 9.00 -1.33 -3.10
C ILE A 211 9.59 -2.71 -3.31
N SER A 212 8.73 -3.66 -3.66
CA SER A 212 9.12 -5.02 -4.03
C SER A 212 8.46 -5.43 -5.34
N VAL A 213 9.06 -6.40 -6.02
CA VAL A 213 8.54 -6.95 -7.28
C VAL A 213 8.34 -8.45 -7.13
N ARG A 214 7.21 -8.96 -7.60
CA ARG A 214 6.87 -10.38 -7.57
C ARG A 214 6.40 -10.86 -8.93
N ARG A 215 6.87 -12.01 -9.38
CA ARG A 215 6.33 -12.66 -10.57
C ARG A 215 4.90 -13.15 -10.32
N VAL A 216 3.99 -12.78 -11.22
CA VAL A 216 2.57 -13.12 -11.12
C VAL A 216 2.28 -14.43 -11.84
N ARG A 217 1.34 -15.20 -11.30
CA ARG A 217 0.83 -16.45 -11.89
C ARG A 217 -0.71 -16.39 -12.02
N PRO A 218 -1.29 -17.04 -13.01
CA PRO A 218 -2.74 -17.24 -13.03
C PRO A 218 -3.22 -17.89 -11.74
N GLY A 219 -4.29 -17.37 -11.15
CA GLY A 219 -4.83 -17.79 -9.86
C GLY A 219 -4.32 -17.03 -8.66
N ASP A 220 -3.25 -16.22 -8.79
CA ASP A 220 -2.81 -15.32 -7.72
C ASP A 220 -3.91 -14.36 -7.33
N ARG A 221 -3.94 -14.03 -6.04
CA ARG A 221 -4.88 -13.04 -5.50
C ARG A 221 -4.13 -12.07 -4.61
N PHE A 222 -4.33 -10.79 -4.87
CA PHE A 222 -3.82 -9.72 -4.03
C PHE A 222 -4.93 -9.19 -3.15
N LEU A 223 -4.63 -9.02 -1.87
CA LEU A 223 -5.49 -8.35 -0.90
C LEU A 223 -4.75 -7.11 -0.39
N LEU A 224 -5.31 -5.93 -0.65
CA LEU A 224 -4.85 -4.68 -0.07
C LEU A 224 -5.85 -4.28 1.01
N CYS A 225 -5.38 -3.79 2.15
CA CYS A 225 -6.28 -3.35 3.23
C CYS A 225 -5.66 -2.28 4.12
N SER A 226 -6.53 -1.48 4.75
CA SER A 226 -6.18 -0.64 5.90
C SER A 226 -6.07 -1.45 7.20
N ASP A 227 -5.57 -0.83 8.26
CA ASP A 227 -5.37 -1.46 9.57
C ASP A 227 -6.69 -1.87 10.25
N GLY A 228 -7.81 -1.21 9.90
CA GLY A 228 -9.14 -1.60 10.36
C GLY A 228 -9.58 -3.00 9.94
N LEU A 229 -9.01 -3.55 8.86
CA LEU A 229 -9.16 -4.97 8.52
C LEU A 229 -8.12 -5.83 9.24
N SER A 230 -6.84 -5.56 9.03
CA SER A 230 -5.74 -6.41 9.52
C SER A 230 -5.61 -6.45 11.04
N GLY A 231 -6.14 -5.44 11.72
CA GLY A 231 -6.24 -5.40 13.19
C GLY A 231 -7.31 -6.31 13.77
N HIS A 232 -8.28 -6.78 12.95
CA HIS A 232 -9.44 -7.54 13.42
C HIS A 232 -9.56 -8.93 12.80
N VAL A 233 -9.00 -9.17 11.62
CA VAL A 233 -9.07 -10.45 10.91
C VAL A 233 -7.68 -11.06 10.83
N ALA A 234 -7.56 -12.34 11.24
CA ALA A 234 -6.28 -13.03 11.21
C ALA A 234 -5.90 -13.47 9.77
N ASP A 235 -4.61 -13.60 9.52
CA ASP A 235 -4.09 -13.90 8.18
C ASP A 235 -4.64 -15.21 7.61
N ASP A 236 -4.79 -16.26 8.45
CA ASP A 236 -5.36 -17.54 8.04
C ASP A 236 -6.84 -17.45 7.64
N GLU A 237 -7.61 -16.59 8.30
CA GLU A 237 -9.01 -16.33 7.95
C GLU A 237 -9.11 -15.51 6.65
N MET A 238 -8.23 -14.51 6.48
CA MET A 238 -8.12 -13.76 5.23
C MET A 238 -7.76 -14.70 4.06
N ALA A 239 -6.78 -15.59 4.27
CA ALA A 239 -6.37 -16.59 3.28
C ALA A 239 -7.55 -17.48 2.84
N ASP A 240 -8.32 -17.97 3.81
CA ASP A 240 -9.45 -18.86 3.55
C ASP A 240 -10.55 -18.15 2.74
N LEU A 241 -10.97 -16.95 3.18
CA LEU A 241 -12.00 -16.17 2.48
C LEU A 241 -11.54 -15.77 1.07
N VAL A 242 -10.33 -15.22 0.95
CA VAL A 242 -9.79 -14.77 -0.33
C VAL A 242 -9.58 -15.95 -1.29
N SER A 243 -9.18 -17.13 -0.81
CA SER A 243 -8.94 -18.29 -1.68
C SER A 243 -10.22 -18.88 -2.26
N ARG A 244 -11.31 -18.92 -1.49
CA ARG A 244 -12.54 -19.65 -1.85
C ARG A 244 -13.58 -18.82 -2.56
N LEU A 245 -13.65 -17.53 -2.25
CA LEU A 245 -14.72 -16.64 -2.72
C LEU A 245 -14.29 -15.87 -3.97
N SER A 246 -15.24 -15.35 -4.71
CA SER A 246 -14.98 -14.34 -5.73
C SER A 246 -14.45 -13.05 -5.08
N PRO A 247 -13.72 -12.17 -5.80
CA PRO A 247 -13.23 -10.91 -5.23
C PRO A 247 -14.34 -10.10 -4.53
N GLN A 248 -15.52 -10.04 -5.11
CA GLN A 248 -16.66 -9.30 -4.54
C GLN A 248 -17.18 -9.94 -3.23
N GLU A 249 -17.32 -11.26 -3.20
CA GLU A 249 -17.78 -11.98 -2.02
C GLU A 249 -16.72 -11.91 -0.91
N ALA A 250 -15.44 -12.06 -1.26
CA ALA A 250 -14.34 -11.99 -0.31
C ALA A 250 -14.22 -10.59 0.33
N ALA A 251 -14.24 -9.53 -0.48
CA ALA A 251 -14.19 -8.17 0.04
C ALA A 251 -15.34 -7.87 0.99
N ARG A 252 -16.57 -8.30 0.65
CA ARG A 252 -17.73 -8.14 1.52
C ARG A 252 -17.59 -8.92 2.82
N ALA A 253 -17.23 -10.20 2.76
CA ALA A 253 -17.10 -11.05 3.93
C ALA A 253 -16.02 -10.56 4.90
N LEU A 254 -14.90 -10.02 4.37
CA LEU A 254 -13.82 -9.46 5.17
C LEU A 254 -14.27 -8.21 5.93
N VAL A 255 -14.97 -7.28 5.27
CA VAL A 255 -15.49 -6.06 5.92
C VAL A 255 -16.56 -6.41 6.96
N GLU A 256 -17.51 -7.30 6.64
CA GLU A 256 -18.53 -7.76 7.58
C GLU A 256 -17.90 -8.40 8.82
N LEU A 257 -16.89 -9.27 8.64
CA LEU A 257 -16.19 -9.92 9.76
C LEU A 257 -15.43 -8.92 10.63
N ALA A 258 -14.76 -7.91 10.06
CA ALA A 258 -14.09 -6.86 10.83
C ALA A 258 -15.10 -6.00 11.62
N CYS A 259 -16.24 -5.66 11.03
CA CYS A 259 -17.34 -4.98 11.71
C CYS A 259 -17.89 -5.81 12.88
N GLU A 260 -18.17 -7.11 12.67
CA GLU A 260 -18.65 -8.03 13.71
C GLU A 260 -17.67 -8.12 14.90
N ARG A 261 -16.37 -7.94 14.67
CA ARG A 261 -15.31 -7.95 15.69
C ARG A 261 -15.06 -6.62 16.37
N GLY A 262 -15.87 -5.64 16.08
CA GLY A 262 -15.84 -4.35 16.76
C GLY A 262 -15.88 -3.14 15.86
N GLY A 263 -15.35 -3.22 14.62
CA GLY A 263 -15.35 -2.13 13.67
C GLY A 263 -14.80 -0.84 14.29
N GLU A 264 -13.65 -0.93 14.95
CA GLU A 264 -13.09 0.18 15.74
C GLU A 264 -12.58 1.33 14.89
N ASP A 265 -12.22 1.03 13.63
CA ASP A 265 -11.72 2.00 12.66
C ASP A 265 -12.43 1.92 11.31
N ASN A 266 -12.06 2.78 10.36
CA ASN A 266 -12.43 2.66 8.96
C ASN A 266 -11.85 1.36 8.39
N ILE A 267 -12.60 0.67 7.57
CA ILE A 267 -12.24 -0.64 7.05
C ILE A 267 -12.27 -0.59 5.54
N THR A 268 -11.11 -0.68 4.93
CA THR A 268 -10.99 -0.68 3.46
C THR A 268 -10.27 -1.93 3.00
N THR A 269 -10.80 -2.57 1.97
CA THR A 269 -10.22 -3.75 1.36
C THR A 269 -10.41 -3.73 -0.15
N VAL A 270 -9.35 -4.14 -0.87
CA VAL A 270 -9.37 -4.39 -2.31
C VAL A 270 -8.86 -5.80 -2.53
N VAL A 271 -9.67 -6.62 -3.21
CA VAL A 271 -9.30 -7.98 -3.63
C VAL A 271 -9.17 -8.00 -5.14
N ALA A 272 -8.02 -8.42 -5.65
CA ALA A 272 -7.75 -8.57 -7.08
C ALA A 272 -7.29 -9.99 -7.39
N ARG A 273 -7.91 -10.65 -8.38
CA ARG A 273 -7.57 -12.01 -8.80
C ARG A 273 -7.06 -12.01 -10.24
N VAL A 274 -5.90 -12.59 -10.45
CA VAL A 274 -5.30 -12.81 -11.76
C VAL A 274 -5.95 -14.02 -12.41
N GLU A 275 -6.69 -13.80 -13.50
CA GLU A 275 -7.36 -14.86 -14.25
C GLU A 275 -6.44 -15.42 -15.36
N GLU A 276 -5.81 -14.51 -16.11
CA GLU A 276 -4.95 -14.83 -17.26
C GLU A 276 -3.81 -13.80 -17.35
N LEU A 277 -2.61 -14.27 -17.75
CA LEU A 277 -1.44 -13.42 -18.01
C LEU A 277 -1.40 -12.90 -19.44
#